data_234edf38b7c4d1fb4f234bb778a5b436
#
_entry.id   234edf38b7c4d1fb4f234bb778a5b436
#
_cell.length_a   1.000
_cell.length_b   1.000
_cell.length_c   1.000
_cell.angle_alpha   90.00
_cell.angle_beta   90.00
_cell.angle_gamma   90.00
#
_symmetry.space_group_name_H-M   'P 1'
#
loop_
_entity.id
_entity.type
_entity.pdbx_description
1 polymer ?
#
loop_
_entity_poly.entity_id
_entity_poly.type
_entity_poly.pdbx_seq_one_letter_code
_entity_poly.pdbx_strand_id
1 'polypeptide(L)'
;MDRLTQHSPTGLYIHVPFCEKRCVYCSFYSTVHGKEERDAFVRTLAKELAFRHNGAPISTLYFGGGTPSQLDDEEMEAVFSAIHRHCVLSPHAEITFEANPDDISQQKVAHLRQLGVNRISLGVQSFDDKRLSFLNRRHTAQQALAAIDLLRAEGVENISIDLIFGLPGQQLADWNQELAQAFELPITHLSAYSLMYEKGTPLYYARERGTVKECDEETSLSMFQMLCTSAQCAGFEQYEISNFARLGYRSRHNSSYWHGIPYLGLGPGAHSYDGRNCRRVNDYSLRRYMEAGRAKTFTDVPHTLEKLSADECYDELICTRLRTCEGLSLQEVPASRRNALLRMARPHIDAGRLELDADNHLRLTASGIFVSDDVMSDLMWEE
;
A
#
# COMPACT_ATOMS: atom_id res chain seq x y z
N MET A 1 -25.90 -8.59 -16.41
CA MET A 1 -26.11 -8.07 -15.03
C MET A 1 -25.59 -9.12 -14.05
N ASP A 2 -24.28 -9.16 -13.89
CA ASP A 2 -23.66 -10.08 -12.95
C ASP A 2 -23.80 -9.50 -11.55
N ARG A 3 -24.62 -10.16 -10.75
CA ARG A 3 -24.84 -9.82 -9.35
C ARG A 3 -23.61 -10.23 -8.54
N LEU A 4 -22.67 -9.32 -8.36
CA LEU A 4 -21.69 -9.34 -7.27
C LEU A 4 -22.44 -9.09 -5.95
N THR A 5 -23.37 -9.97 -5.61
CA THR A 5 -24.22 -9.83 -4.43
C THR A 5 -23.89 -10.94 -3.44
N GLN A 6 -23.13 -10.60 -2.39
CA GLN A 6 -23.43 -11.03 -1.02
C GLN A 6 -22.45 -10.51 0.05
N HIS A 7 -21.31 -9.91 -0.32
CA HIS A 7 -20.51 -9.11 0.64
C HIS A 7 -20.30 -7.73 0.05
N SER A 8 -20.87 -6.74 0.69
CA SER A 8 -20.67 -5.35 0.31
C SER A 8 -19.21 -4.96 0.52
N PRO A 9 -18.55 -4.29 -0.43
CA PRO A 9 -17.20 -3.81 -0.20
C PRO A 9 -17.19 -2.89 1.01
N THR A 10 -16.25 -3.10 1.93
CA THR A 10 -16.07 -2.26 3.11
C THR A 10 -14.95 -1.26 2.91
N GLY A 11 -14.06 -1.48 1.93
CA GLY A 11 -12.99 -0.59 1.52
C GLY A 11 -13.27 0.08 0.18
N LEU A 12 -12.93 1.37 0.06
CA LEU A 12 -12.91 2.11 -1.20
C LEU A 12 -11.47 2.59 -1.45
N TYR A 13 -10.87 2.11 -2.53
CA TYR A 13 -9.56 2.56 -2.99
C TYR A 13 -9.70 3.43 -4.24
N ILE A 14 -9.06 4.59 -4.26
CA ILE A 14 -9.02 5.49 -5.41
C ILE A 14 -7.58 5.57 -5.91
N HIS A 15 -7.35 5.05 -7.11
CA HIS A 15 -6.06 5.17 -7.77
C HIS A 15 -5.97 6.48 -8.53
N VAL A 16 -5.15 7.41 -8.01
CA VAL A 16 -4.85 8.68 -8.66
C VAL A 16 -3.56 8.53 -9.46
N PRO A 17 -3.60 8.44 -10.79
CA PRO A 17 -2.45 8.03 -11.59
C PRO A 17 -1.46 9.17 -11.91
N PHE A 18 -1.53 10.29 -11.21
CA PHE A 18 -0.75 11.49 -11.55
C PHE A 18 0.49 11.60 -10.68
N CYS A 19 1.62 11.87 -11.31
CA CYS A 19 2.86 12.30 -10.68
C CYS A 19 3.41 13.51 -11.45
N GLU A 20 3.96 14.49 -10.75
CA GLU A 20 4.71 15.55 -11.42
C GLU A 20 6.03 15.02 -12.00
N LYS A 21 6.67 14.09 -11.27
CA LYS A 21 7.92 13.44 -11.64
C LYS A 21 7.92 11.99 -11.18
N ARG A 22 8.37 11.07 -12.05
CA ARG A 22 8.45 9.65 -11.69
C ARG A 22 9.76 9.33 -11.00
N CYS A 23 9.67 8.58 -9.90
CA CYS A 23 10.83 8.02 -9.20
C CYS A 23 11.46 6.89 -10.02
N VAL A 24 12.79 6.71 -9.88
CA VAL A 24 13.52 5.72 -10.68
C VAL A 24 13.18 4.26 -10.33
N TYR A 25 12.66 4.01 -9.14
CA TYR A 25 12.34 2.68 -8.61
C TYR A 25 10.86 2.31 -8.75
N CYS A 26 9.98 3.29 -9.03
CA CYS A 26 8.54 3.10 -8.90
C CYS A 26 7.94 2.29 -10.05
N SER A 27 7.31 1.17 -9.73
CA SER A 27 6.58 0.29 -10.64
C SER A 27 5.08 0.60 -10.72
N PHE A 28 4.56 1.42 -9.81
CA PHE A 28 3.14 1.78 -9.80
C PHE A 28 2.73 2.52 -11.09
N TYR A 29 1.52 2.24 -11.54
CA TYR A 29 0.96 2.93 -12.69
C TYR A 29 0.80 4.42 -12.40
N SER A 30 1.57 5.23 -13.09
CA SER A 30 1.52 6.69 -12.97
C SER A 30 1.90 7.37 -14.29
N THR A 31 1.40 8.58 -14.46
CA THR A 31 1.58 9.40 -15.67
C THR A 31 1.85 10.85 -15.28
N VAL A 32 2.43 11.60 -16.21
CA VAL A 32 2.62 13.05 -16.07
C VAL A 32 1.63 13.73 -17.01
N HIS A 33 0.62 14.41 -16.46
CA HIS A 33 -0.44 15.07 -17.24
C HIS A 33 -0.87 16.40 -16.61
N GLY A 34 -1.49 17.25 -17.43
CA GLY A 34 -1.96 18.58 -17.03
C GLY A 34 -3.36 18.58 -16.41
N LYS A 35 -3.90 19.79 -16.17
CA LYS A 35 -5.21 19.98 -15.50
C LYS A 35 -6.37 19.39 -16.32
N GLU A 36 -6.33 19.51 -17.65
CA GLU A 36 -7.42 19.02 -18.51
C GLU A 36 -7.63 17.51 -18.36
N GLU A 37 -6.55 16.74 -18.30
CA GLU A 37 -6.60 15.29 -18.10
C GLU A 37 -7.04 14.95 -16.68
N ARG A 38 -6.62 15.71 -15.65
CA ARG A 38 -7.07 15.50 -14.27
C ARG A 38 -8.56 15.77 -14.13
N ASP A 39 -9.07 16.84 -14.71
CA ASP A 39 -10.51 17.14 -14.75
C ASP A 39 -11.30 16.03 -15.44
N ALA A 40 -10.80 15.51 -16.58
CA ALA A 40 -11.44 14.41 -17.29
C ALA A 40 -11.42 13.11 -16.48
N PHE A 41 -10.32 12.84 -15.77
CA PHE A 41 -10.20 11.73 -14.85
C PHE A 41 -11.24 11.84 -13.72
N VAL A 42 -11.32 12.98 -13.04
CA VAL A 42 -12.26 13.21 -11.92
C VAL A 42 -13.71 13.01 -12.36
N ARG A 43 -14.09 13.55 -13.54
CA ARG A 43 -15.43 13.32 -14.10
C ARG A 43 -15.70 11.85 -14.38
N THR A 44 -14.71 11.11 -14.87
CA THR A 44 -14.84 9.67 -15.15
C THR A 44 -14.95 8.87 -13.87
N LEU A 45 -14.13 9.20 -12.87
CA LEU A 45 -14.13 8.58 -11.55
C LEU A 45 -15.51 8.70 -10.87
N ALA A 46 -16.13 9.88 -10.94
CA ALA A 46 -17.48 10.09 -10.41
C ALA A 46 -18.53 9.20 -11.12
N LYS A 47 -18.40 8.99 -12.43
CA LYS A 47 -19.29 8.08 -13.18
C LYS A 47 -19.03 6.62 -12.85
N GLU A 48 -17.77 6.22 -12.72
CA GLU A 48 -17.40 4.85 -12.32
C GLU A 48 -17.92 4.54 -10.92
N LEU A 49 -17.75 5.46 -9.97
CA LEU A 49 -18.28 5.32 -8.62
C LEU A 49 -19.81 5.15 -8.62
N ALA A 50 -20.54 6.03 -9.30
CA ALA A 50 -21.98 5.97 -9.41
C ALA A 50 -22.49 4.68 -10.06
N PHE A 51 -21.74 4.11 -11.00
CA PHE A 51 -22.08 2.89 -11.70
C PHE A 51 -21.80 1.63 -10.90
N ARG A 52 -20.68 1.61 -10.15
CA ARG A 52 -20.17 0.39 -9.51
C ARG A 52 -20.54 0.26 -8.03
N HIS A 53 -20.70 1.37 -7.32
CA HIS A 53 -21.02 1.33 -5.90
C HIS A 53 -22.47 0.92 -5.67
N ASN A 54 -22.69 -0.01 -4.76
CA ASN A 54 -24.00 -0.63 -4.50
C ASN A 54 -24.74 -0.06 -3.27
N GLY A 55 -24.27 1.08 -2.71
CA GLY A 55 -24.86 1.72 -1.53
C GLY A 55 -24.39 1.18 -0.19
N ALA A 56 -23.45 0.24 -0.16
CA ALA A 56 -22.94 -0.31 1.09
C ALA A 56 -22.09 0.70 1.89
N PRO A 57 -22.11 0.65 3.24
CA PRO A 57 -21.26 1.51 4.06
C PRO A 57 -19.77 1.26 3.82
N ILE A 58 -18.99 2.32 3.68
CA ILE A 58 -17.53 2.29 3.51
C ILE A 58 -16.88 2.52 4.87
N SER A 59 -16.07 1.57 5.32
CA SER A 59 -15.32 1.66 6.58
C SER A 59 -13.91 2.25 6.39
N THR A 60 -13.35 2.14 5.18
CA THR A 60 -12.05 2.73 4.83
C THR A 60 -12.10 3.35 3.43
N LEU A 61 -11.56 4.55 3.29
CA LEU A 61 -11.36 5.25 2.02
C LEU A 61 -9.87 5.56 1.88
N TYR A 62 -9.27 5.15 0.78
CA TYR A 62 -7.85 5.31 0.56
C TYR A 62 -7.57 5.93 -0.80
N PHE A 63 -6.89 7.07 -0.80
CA PHE A 63 -6.36 7.72 -2.00
C PHE A 63 -4.88 7.37 -2.14
N GLY A 64 -4.53 6.65 -3.20
CA GLY A 64 -3.16 6.22 -3.46
C GLY A 64 -2.84 6.16 -4.95
N GLY A 65 -1.72 5.51 -5.27
CA GLY A 65 -1.30 5.19 -6.63
C GLY A 65 -0.10 5.98 -7.12
N GLY A 66 -0.30 7.03 -7.90
CA GLY A 66 0.77 7.94 -8.29
C GLY A 66 1.08 8.92 -7.17
N THR A 67 0.38 10.04 -7.14
CA THR A 67 0.51 11.06 -6.10
C THR A 67 -0.83 11.79 -5.96
N PRO A 68 -1.69 11.38 -5.02
CA PRO A 68 -3.00 12.04 -4.83
C PRO A 68 -2.91 13.53 -4.51
N SER A 69 -1.83 13.97 -3.86
CA SER A 69 -1.59 15.38 -3.55
C SER A 69 -1.38 16.30 -4.77
N GLN A 70 -1.28 15.71 -5.98
CA GLN A 70 -1.28 16.44 -7.24
C GLN A 70 -2.66 16.94 -7.67
N LEU A 71 -3.74 16.42 -7.08
CA LEU A 71 -5.07 16.97 -7.29
C LEU A 71 -5.16 18.35 -6.62
N ASP A 72 -5.73 19.32 -7.33
CA ASP A 72 -6.02 20.63 -6.77
C ASP A 72 -7.28 20.59 -5.88
N ASP A 73 -7.58 21.73 -5.23
CA ASP A 73 -8.67 21.80 -4.25
C ASP A 73 -10.04 21.54 -4.92
N GLU A 74 -10.27 22.04 -6.15
CA GLU A 74 -11.51 21.83 -6.91
C GLU A 74 -11.68 20.38 -7.32
N GLU A 75 -10.59 19.74 -7.77
CA GLU A 75 -10.56 18.33 -8.16
C GLU A 75 -10.86 17.42 -6.96
N MET A 76 -10.26 17.71 -5.79
CA MET A 76 -10.53 16.97 -4.55
C MET A 76 -11.99 17.15 -4.09
N GLU A 77 -12.51 18.37 -4.07
CA GLU A 77 -13.91 18.63 -3.74
C GLU A 77 -14.88 17.88 -4.64
N ALA A 78 -14.60 17.84 -5.96
CA ALA A 78 -15.42 17.11 -6.91
C ALA A 78 -15.44 15.59 -6.62
N VAL A 79 -14.27 14.99 -6.29
CA VAL A 79 -14.17 13.58 -5.92
C VAL A 79 -14.92 13.31 -4.62
N PHE A 80 -14.69 14.08 -3.56
CA PHE A 80 -15.38 13.91 -2.27
C PHE A 80 -16.89 14.15 -2.37
N SER A 81 -17.32 15.14 -3.18
CA SER A 81 -18.75 15.34 -3.47
C SER A 81 -19.38 14.13 -4.15
N ALA A 82 -18.68 13.49 -5.08
CA ALA A 82 -19.17 12.25 -5.71
C ALA A 82 -19.24 11.11 -4.67
N ILE A 83 -18.25 10.97 -3.80
CA ILE A 83 -18.23 9.97 -2.74
C ILE A 83 -19.43 10.18 -1.80
N HIS A 84 -19.63 11.39 -1.27
CA HIS A 84 -20.73 11.68 -0.36
C HIS A 84 -22.12 11.52 -1.00
N ARG A 85 -22.21 11.70 -2.34
CA ARG A 85 -23.46 11.50 -3.07
C ARG A 85 -23.82 10.02 -3.25
N HIS A 86 -22.83 9.18 -3.43
CA HIS A 86 -23.03 7.79 -3.82
C HIS A 86 -22.71 6.78 -2.72
N CYS A 87 -21.92 7.16 -1.71
CA CYS A 87 -21.47 6.28 -0.64
C CYS A 87 -21.93 6.78 0.73
N VAL A 88 -22.13 5.85 1.64
CA VAL A 88 -22.30 6.14 3.07
C VAL A 88 -20.96 5.81 3.75
N LEU A 89 -20.24 6.82 4.20
CA LEU A 89 -19.06 6.61 5.03
C LEU A 89 -19.48 6.25 6.45
N SER A 90 -18.86 5.22 7.02
CA SER A 90 -19.07 4.86 8.42
C SER A 90 -18.63 6.01 9.34
N PRO A 91 -19.25 6.22 10.52
CA PRO A 91 -18.92 7.35 11.41
C PRO A 91 -17.43 7.42 11.83
N HIS A 92 -16.75 6.28 11.83
CA HIS A 92 -15.33 6.14 12.16
C HIS A 92 -14.52 5.60 10.97
N ALA A 93 -14.91 5.98 9.75
CA ALA A 93 -14.16 5.58 8.58
C ALA A 93 -12.72 6.11 8.65
N GLU A 94 -11.75 5.23 8.33
CA GLU A 94 -10.39 5.67 8.07
C GLU A 94 -10.35 6.28 6.66
N ILE A 95 -9.95 7.54 6.56
CA ILE A 95 -9.79 8.24 5.28
C ILE A 95 -8.32 8.59 5.14
N THR A 96 -7.61 7.77 4.36
CA THR A 96 -6.18 7.90 4.13
C THR A 96 -5.91 8.66 2.83
N PHE A 97 -4.92 9.53 2.87
CA PHE A 97 -4.46 10.29 1.71
C PHE A 97 -2.93 10.22 1.60
N GLU A 98 -2.43 9.70 0.48
CA GLU A 98 -1.00 9.70 0.17
C GLU A 98 -0.56 11.06 -0.36
N ALA A 99 0.59 11.53 0.09
CA ALA A 99 1.15 12.81 -0.32
C ALA A 99 2.68 12.77 -0.41
N ASN A 100 3.22 13.62 -1.28
CA ASN A 100 4.64 13.96 -1.23
C ASN A 100 4.87 15.09 -0.21
N PRO A 101 6.01 15.10 0.48
CA PRO A 101 6.33 16.15 1.46
C PRO A 101 6.26 17.57 0.89
N ASP A 102 6.70 17.78 -0.34
CA ASP A 102 6.72 19.10 -1.01
C ASP A 102 5.34 19.57 -1.49
N ASP A 103 4.32 18.73 -1.46
CA ASP A 103 2.93 19.10 -1.75
C ASP A 103 2.17 19.53 -0.46
N ILE A 104 2.78 19.38 0.73
CA ILE A 104 2.16 19.71 2.01
C ILE A 104 2.30 21.22 2.29
N SER A 105 1.16 21.87 2.37
CA SER A 105 1.02 23.28 2.79
C SER A 105 -0.10 23.42 3.81
N GLN A 106 -0.10 24.49 4.59
CA GLN A 106 -1.14 24.76 5.57
C GLN A 106 -2.54 24.75 4.93
N GLN A 107 -2.69 25.37 3.76
CA GLN A 107 -3.95 25.36 3.01
C GLN A 107 -4.36 23.94 2.62
N LYS A 108 -3.44 23.14 2.06
CA LYS A 108 -3.72 21.75 1.65
C LYS A 108 -4.14 20.90 2.85
N VAL A 109 -3.45 20.99 3.97
CA VAL A 109 -3.78 20.22 5.18
C VAL A 109 -5.14 20.63 5.74
N ALA A 110 -5.41 21.94 5.86
CA ALA A 110 -6.70 22.45 6.30
C ALA A 110 -7.85 21.96 5.40
N HIS A 111 -7.65 21.98 4.08
CA HIS A 111 -8.64 21.49 3.11
C HIS A 111 -8.86 19.99 3.22
N LEU A 112 -7.80 19.17 3.27
CA LEU A 112 -7.92 17.71 3.46
C LEU A 112 -8.69 17.36 4.73
N ARG A 113 -8.44 18.08 5.84
CA ARG A 113 -9.18 17.88 7.09
C ARG A 113 -10.65 18.26 6.97
N GLN A 114 -10.99 19.34 6.28
CA GLN A 114 -12.37 19.73 5.99
C GLN A 114 -13.11 18.67 5.18
N LEU A 115 -12.40 17.97 4.27
CA LEU A 115 -12.91 16.83 3.50
C LEU A 115 -13.04 15.55 4.35
N GLY A 116 -12.57 15.56 5.61
CA GLY A 116 -12.66 14.43 6.53
C GLY A 116 -11.45 13.49 6.50
N VAL A 117 -10.38 13.83 5.78
CA VAL A 117 -9.12 13.05 5.82
C VAL A 117 -8.59 13.03 7.24
N ASN A 118 -8.34 11.83 7.78
CA ASN A 118 -7.91 11.62 9.15
C ASN A 118 -6.61 10.79 9.28
N ARG A 119 -6.05 10.32 8.15
CA ARG A 119 -4.74 9.67 8.06
C ARG A 119 -3.98 10.19 6.85
N ILE A 120 -2.72 10.60 7.03
CA ILE A 120 -1.83 11.03 5.94
C ILE A 120 -0.65 10.05 5.86
N SER A 121 -0.34 9.57 4.64
CA SER A 121 0.87 8.79 4.36
C SER A 121 1.83 9.62 3.52
N LEU A 122 3.01 9.92 4.07
CA LEU A 122 4.03 10.73 3.41
C LEU A 122 5.13 9.86 2.81
N GLY A 123 5.32 9.96 1.51
CA GLY A 123 6.44 9.31 0.82
C GLY A 123 7.77 10.03 1.09
N VAL A 124 8.34 9.88 2.28
CA VAL A 124 9.61 10.48 2.69
C VAL A 124 10.80 9.82 2.02
N GLN A 125 10.86 8.51 2.04
CA GLN A 125 11.84 7.58 1.47
C GLN A 125 13.21 7.62 2.15
N SER A 126 13.78 8.77 2.46
CA SER A 126 15.05 8.96 3.16
C SER A 126 15.15 10.37 3.75
N PHE A 127 16.00 10.54 4.76
CA PHE A 127 16.39 11.86 5.30
C PHE A 127 17.78 12.30 4.79
N ASP A 128 18.30 11.67 3.74
CA ASP A 128 19.55 12.04 3.07
C ASP A 128 19.26 12.61 1.67
N ASP A 129 19.61 13.87 1.42
CA ASP A 129 19.34 14.55 0.16
C ASP A 129 20.03 13.91 -1.05
N LYS A 130 21.17 13.23 -0.85
CA LYS A 130 21.86 12.51 -1.95
C LYS A 130 21.06 11.28 -2.35
N ARG A 131 20.51 10.53 -1.37
CA ARG A 131 19.63 9.39 -1.60
C ARG A 131 18.32 9.82 -2.23
N LEU A 132 17.70 10.90 -1.74
CA LEU A 132 16.52 11.49 -2.35
C LEU A 132 16.76 11.89 -3.81
N SER A 133 17.89 12.51 -4.12
CA SER A 133 18.29 12.85 -5.47
C SER A 133 18.52 11.61 -6.35
N PHE A 134 19.14 10.57 -5.81
CA PHE A 134 19.32 9.27 -6.50
C PHE A 134 17.97 8.63 -6.84
N LEU A 135 17.02 8.66 -5.91
CA LEU A 135 15.66 8.14 -6.10
C LEU A 135 14.81 9.01 -7.04
N ASN A 136 15.32 10.14 -7.49
CA ASN A 136 14.64 11.14 -8.32
C ASN A 136 13.45 11.80 -7.58
N ARG A 137 13.55 11.96 -6.23
CA ARG A 137 12.57 12.67 -5.42
C ARG A 137 12.65 14.17 -5.65
N ARG A 138 11.51 14.86 -5.48
CA ARG A 138 11.43 16.32 -5.66
C ARG A 138 11.79 17.07 -4.38
N HIS A 139 11.40 16.51 -3.23
CA HIS A 139 11.60 17.11 -1.92
C HIS A 139 13.01 16.87 -1.36
N THR A 140 13.38 17.70 -0.41
CA THR A 140 14.56 17.54 0.44
C THR A 140 14.21 16.95 1.80
N ALA A 141 15.20 16.45 2.54
CA ALA A 141 15.03 15.98 3.91
C ALA A 141 14.39 17.07 4.81
N GLN A 142 14.82 18.32 4.67
CA GLN A 142 14.27 19.44 5.43
C GLN A 142 12.79 19.67 5.12
N GLN A 143 12.37 19.55 3.85
CA GLN A 143 10.96 19.67 3.48
C GLN A 143 10.13 18.52 4.06
N ALA A 144 10.68 17.28 4.11
CA ALA A 144 9.99 16.16 4.74
C ALA A 144 9.75 16.40 6.24
N LEU A 145 10.75 16.87 6.96
CA LEU A 145 10.62 17.23 8.38
C LEU A 145 9.59 18.35 8.59
N ALA A 146 9.69 19.44 7.82
CA ALA A 146 8.76 20.55 7.90
C ALA A 146 7.30 20.13 7.59
N ALA A 147 7.10 19.20 6.65
CA ALA A 147 5.78 18.66 6.32
C ALA A 147 5.18 17.89 7.51
N ILE A 148 5.98 17.05 8.18
CA ILE A 148 5.52 16.28 9.36
C ILE A 148 5.16 17.23 10.52
N ASP A 149 5.99 18.24 10.79
CA ASP A 149 5.74 19.24 11.83
C ASP A 149 4.45 20.03 11.53
N LEU A 150 4.26 20.41 10.26
CA LEU A 150 3.06 21.13 9.82
C LEU A 150 1.80 20.27 9.98
N LEU A 151 1.84 19.01 9.56
CA LEU A 151 0.71 18.07 9.75
C LEU A 151 0.33 17.98 11.22
N ARG A 152 1.32 17.85 12.11
CA ARG A 152 1.08 17.77 13.55
C ARG A 152 0.52 19.07 14.11
N ALA A 153 1.05 20.22 13.71
CA ALA A 153 0.58 21.54 14.10
C ALA A 153 -0.87 21.80 13.69
N GLU A 154 -1.25 21.31 12.51
CA GLU A 154 -2.63 21.39 11.99
C GLU A 154 -3.54 20.30 12.58
N GLY A 155 -3.07 19.49 13.55
CA GLY A 155 -3.86 18.52 14.30
C GLY A 155 -4.13 17.20 13.57
N VAL A 156 -3.30 16.82 12.61
CA VAL A 156 -3.29 15.46 12.06
C VAL A 156 -2.56 14.55 13.04
N GLU A 157 -3.28 13.61 13.65
CA GLU A 157 -2.71 12.69 14.64
C GLU A 157 -2.16 11.41 13.99
N ASN A 158 -2.82 10.91 12.97
CA ASN A 158 -2.44 9.66 12.28
C ASN A 158 -1.54 9.97 11.08
N ILE A 159 -0.24 10.01 11.33
CA ILE A 159 0.80 10.30 10.34
C ILE A 159 1.62 9.04 10.09
N SER A 160 1.64 8.60 8.86
CA SER A 160 2.52 7.55 8.34
C SER A 160 3.65 8.17 7.54
N ILE A 161 4.83 7.62 7.65
CA ILE A 161 5.92 7.90 6.70
C ILE A 161 6.39 6.61 6.04
N ASP A 162 6.85 6.72 4.79
CA ASP A 162 7.44 5.61 4.07
C ASP A 162 8.95 5.85 3.98
N LEU A 163 9.75 4.83 4.32
CA LEU A 163 11.21 4.82 4.19
C LEU A 163 11.66 3.66 3.31
N ILE A 164 12.80 3.84 2.64
CA ILE A 164 13.43 2.80 1.83
C ILE A 164 14.83 2.53 2.37
N PHE A 165 15.12 1.27 2.67
CA PHE A 165 16.46 0.80 3.06
C PHE A 165 17.09 -0.10 1.99
N GLY A 166 18.36 -0.44 2.14
CA GLY A 166 19.09 -1.22 1.15
C GLY A 166 19.42 -0.42 -0.12
N LEU A 167 19.50 0.90 0.01
CA LEU A 167 19.89 1.79 -1.10
C LEU A 167 21.33 1.53 -1.50
N PRO A 168 21.72 1.71 -2.79
CA PRO A 168 23.07 1.57 -3.26
C PRO A 168 24.07 2.37 -2.42
N GLY A 169 25.05 1.67 -1.83
CA GLY A 169 26.08 2.28 -0.99
C GLY A 169 25.62 2.72 0.41
N GLN A 170 24.38 2.47 0.80
CA GLN A 170 23.90 2.75 2.16
C GLN A 170 24.61 1.84 3.17
N GLN A 171 25.13 2.43 4.25
CA GLN A 171 25.76 1.70 5.35
C GLN A 171 24.82 1.53 6.52
N LEU A 172 25.06 0.55 7.39
CA LEU A 172 24.30 0.33 8.63
C LEU A 172 24.24 1.58 9.51
N ALA A 173 25.34 2.34 9.59
CA ALA A 173 25.39 3.58 10.36
C ALA A 173 24.43 4.65 9.82
N ASP A 174 24.33 4.76 8.48
CA ASP A 174 23.41 5.69 7.85
C ASP A 174 21.95 5.32 8.15
N TRP A 175 21.61 4.02 8.02
CA TRP A 175 20.29 3.53 8.32
C TRP A 175 19.91 3.71 9.79
N ASN A 176 20.84 3.44 10.70
CA ASN A 176 20.62 3.69 12.12
C ASN A 176 20.30 5.15 12.42
N GLN A 177 20.98 6.08 11.75
CA GLN A 177 20.71 7.51 11.90
C GLN A 177 19.32 7.88 11.37
N GLU A 178 18.91 7.34 10.20
CA GLU A 178 17.58 7.56 9.63
C GLU A 178 16.47 7.01 10.54
N LEU A 179 16.65 5.83 11.12
CA LEU A 179 15.71 5.25 12.07
C LEU A 179 15.61 6.07 13.37
N ALA A 180 16.74 6.50 13.93
CA ALA A 180 16.76 7.35 15.12
C ALA A 180 15.98 8.64 14.86
N GLN A 181 16.21 9.28 13.70
CA GLN A 181 15.48 10.48 13.31
C GLN A 181 13.99 10.20 13.11
N ALA A 182 13.61 9.12 12.42
CA ALA A 182 12.23 8.76 12.18
C ALA A 182 11.43 8.57 13.48
N PHE A 183 12.02 7.87 14.46
CA PHE A 183 11.33 7.57 15.72
C PHE A 183 11.29 8.73 16.73
N GLU A 184 12.06 9.80 16.51
CA GLU A 184 11.92 11.07 17.24
C GLU A 184 10.77 11.94 16.71
N LEU A 185 10.30 11.69 15.48
CA LEU A 185 9.21 12.43 14.86
C LEU A 185 7.85 12.04 15.44
N PRO A 186 6.85 12.95 15.40
CA PRO A 186 5.50 12.70 15.93
C PRO A 186 4.67 11.83 14.97
N ILE A 187 5.22 10.71 14.51
CA ILE A 187 4.56 9.75 13.64
C ILE A 187 3.90 8.64 14.45
N THR A 188 2.89 8.02 13.87
CA THR A 188 2.16 6.89 14.47
C THR A 188 2.30 5.60 13.68
N HIS A 189 2.84 5.70 12.47
CA HIS A 189 3.00 4.57 11.55
C HIS A 189 4.25 4.76 10.70
N LEU A 190 4.94 3.66 10.41
CA LEU A 190 6.10 3.60 9.53
C LEU A 190 5.91 2.45 8.55
N SER A 191 6.00 2.75 7.25
CA SER A 191 6.22 1.75 6.21
C SER A 191 7.71 1.76 5.84
N ALA A 192 8.38 0.63 5.91
CA ALA A 192 9.79 0.52 5.56
C ALA A 192 10.00 -0.64 4.58
N TYR A 193 10.48 -0.29 3.39
CA TYR A 193 10.64 -1.23 2.27
C TYR A 193 12.11 -1.41 1.93
N SER A 194 12.52 -2.65 1.70
CA SER A 194 13.79 -2.89 1.00
C SER A 194 13.68 -2.40 -0.44
N LEU A 195 14.73 -1.75 -0.95
CA LEU A 195 14.74 -1.28 -2.33
C LEU A 195 14.62 -2.46 -3.31
N MET A 196 13.58 -2.46 -4.10
CA MET A 196 13.34 -3.48 -5.12
C MET A 196 13.72 -2.98 -6.52
N TYR A 197 14.22 -3.90 -7.35
CA TYR A 197 14.64 -3.63 -8.74
C TYR A 197 13.62 -4.21 -9.71
N GLU A 198 12.42 -3.61 -9.72
CA GLU A 198 11.28 -4.06 -10.51
C GLU A 198 11.50 -3.90 -12.01
N LYS A 199 11.30 -4.98 -12.77
CA LYS A 199 11.43 -4.98 -14.23
C LYS A 199 10.56 -3.88 -14.87
N GLY A 200 11.15 -3.12 -15.77
CA GLY A 200 10.49 -1.99 -16.42
C GLY A 200 10.79 -0.63 -15.77
N THR A 201 11.41 -0.59 -14.60
CA THR A 201 11.83 0.65 -13.96
C THR A 201 13.22 1.11 -14.45
N PRO A 202 13.52 2.43 -14.46
CA PRO A 202 14.86 2.94 -14.76
C PRO A 202 15.94 2.32 -13.87
N LEU A 203 15.64 2.07 -12.59
CA LEU A 203 16.54 1.48 -11.62
C LEU A 203 16.91 0.03 -12.00
N TYR A 204 15.93 -0.78 -12.41
CA TYR A 204 16.19 -2.13 -12.92
C TYR A 204 17.19 -2.14 -14.06
N TYR A 205 16.98 -1.29 -15.06
CA TYR A 205 17.90 -1.20 -16.20
C TYR A 205 19.27 -0.62 -15.83
N ALA A 206 19.36 0.23 -14.80
CA ALA A 206 20.64 0.72 -14.30
C ALA A 206 21.45 -0.41 -13.64
N ARG A 207 20.80 -1.30 -12.88
CA ARG A 207 21.39 -2.51 -12.31
C ARG A 207 21.86 -3.47 -13.42
N GLU A 208 21.01 -3.78 -14.40
CA GLU A 208 21.36 -4.66 -15.51
C GLU A 208 22.58 -4.17 -16.31
N ARG A 209 22.74 -2.85 -16.43
CA ARG A 209 23.91 -2.24 -17.07
C ARG A 209 25.15 -2.16 -16.17
N GLY A 210 25.05 -2.60 -14.91
CA GLY A 210 26.14 -2.52 -13.93
C GLY A 210 26.47 -1.09 -13.47
N THR A 211 25.62 -0.08 -13.76
CA THR A 211 25.83 1.31 -13.33
C THR A 211 25.36 1.55 -11.90
N VAL A 212 24.53 0.66 -11.36
CA VAL A 212 24.09 0.62 -9.98
C VAL A 212 24.39 -0.76 -9.42
N LYS A 213 24.98 -0.81 -8.22
CA LYS A 213 25.20 -2.04 -7.49
C LYS A 213 24.16 -2.17 -6.40
N GLU A 214 23.47 -3.29 -6.37
CA GLU A 214 22.49 -3.65 -5.34
C GLU A 214 23.18 -3.81 -3.98
N CYS A 215 22.46 -3.50 -2.89
CA CYS A 215 22.91 -3.81 -1.55
C CYS A 215 23.05 -5.33 -1.40
N ASP A 216 24.09 -5.79 -0.74
CA ASP A 216 24.25 -7.22 -0.48
C ASP A 216 23.21 -7.70 0.54
N GLU A 217 22.88 -8.99 0.45
CA GLU A 217 21.85 -9.62 1.24
C GLU A 217 22.14 -9.57 2.75
N GLU A 218 23.40 -9.76 3.16
CA GLU A 218 23.79 -9.73 4.57
C GLU A 218 23.62 -8.33 5.18
N THR A 219 24.00 -7.30 4.43
CA THR A 219 23.78 -5.89 4.82
C THR A 219 22.29 -5.58 4.88
N SER A 220 21.50 -6.01 3.88
CA SER A 220 20.04 -5.80 3.84
C SER A 220 19.34 -6.49 5.01
N LEU A 221 19.72 -7.74 5.33
CA LEU A 221 19.23 -8.46 6.52
C LEU A 221 19.55 -7.70 7.81
N SER A 222 20.81 -7.23 7.94
CA SER A 222 21.22 -6.47 9.12
C SER A 222 20.43 -5.16 9.28
N MET A 223 20.13 -4.47 8.17
CA MET A 223 19.28 -3.27 8.17
C MET A 223 17.86 -3.59 8.59
N PHE A 224 17.28 -4.69 8.10
CA PHE A 224 15.96 -5.13 8.51
C PHE A 224 15.88 -5.49 9.99
N GLN A 225 16.86 -6.21 10.52
CA GLN A 225 16.94 -6.55 11.97
C GLN A 225 17.06 -5.29 12.84
N MET A 226 17.86 -4.32 12.38
CA MET A 226 17.99 -3.02 13.02
C MET A 226 16.66 -2.26 13.05
N LEU A 227 15.92 -2.25 11.94
CA LEU A 227 14.58 -1.67 11.83
C LEU A 227 13.63 -2.28 12.87
N CYS A 228 13.52 -3.61 12.90
CA CYS A 228 12.62 -4.31 13.84
C CYS A 228 12.95 -3.97 15.30
N THR A 229 14.24 -3.99 15.67
CA THR A 229 14.70 -3.67 17.01
C THR A 229 14.43 -2.21 17.38
N SER A 230 14.74 -1.27 16.47
CA SER A 230 14.54 0.16 16.70
C SER A 230 13.05 0.52 16.81
N ALA A 231 12.20 -0.08 15.97
CA ALA A 231 10.77 0.10 16.01
C ALA A 231 10.17 -0.38 17.34
N GLN A 232 10.56 -1.57 17.79
CA GLN A 232 10.13 -2.13 19.08
C GLN A 232 10.56 -1.23 20.25
N CYS A 233 11.81 -0.77 20.27
CA CYS A 233 12.30 0.16 21.31
C CYS A 233 11.55 1.49 21.31
N ALA A 234 11.10 1.96 20.15
CA ALA A 234 10.31 3.18 20.00
C ALA A 234 8.80 2.99 20.28
N GLY A 235 8.37 1.77 20.64
CA GLY A 235 6.97 1.44 20.95
C GLY A 235 6.09 1.27 19.71
N PHE A 236 6.69 0.86 18.58
CA PHE A 236 5.97 0.46 17.37
C PHE A 236 5.91 -1.06 17.30
N GLU A 237 4.77 -1.58 16.91
CA GLU A 237 4.52 -2.99 16.67
C GLU A 237 4.67 -3.26 15.17
N GLN A 238 5.46 -4.26 14.79
CA GLN A 238 5.46 -4.79 13.43
C GLN A 238 4.18 -5.63 13.25
N TYR A 239 3.24 -5.15 12.47
CA TYR A 239 1.97 -5.85 12.29
C TYR A 239 1.86 -6.59 10.94
N GLU A 240 2.76 -6.30 10.00
CA GLU A 240 3.01 -7.09 8.79
C GLU A 240 4.46 -6.86 8.34
N ILE A 241 4.91 -7.54 7.27
CA ILE A 241 6.32 -7.59 6.85
C ILE A 241 7.00 -6.22 6.80
N SER A 242 6.32 -5.21 6.22
CA SER A 242 6.90 -3.90 5.93
C SER A 242 6.32 -2.76 6.76
N ASN A 243 5.29 -3.00 7.57
CA ASN A 243 4.56 -1.95 8.26
C ASN A 243 4.60 -2.08 9.79
N PHE A 244 4.89 -0.95 10.42
CA PHE A 244 5.05 -0.78 11.86
C PHE A 244 4.11 0.32 12.35
N ALA A 245 3.45 0.14 13.47
CA ALA A 245 2.51 1.13 13.99
C ALA A 245 2.53 1.18 15.52
N ARG A 246 2.22 2.35 16.07
CA ARG A 246 1.82 2.44 17.49
C ARG A 246 0.48 1.75 17.69
N LEU A 247 0.24 1.29 18.91
CA LEU A 247 -1.03 0.62 19.27
C LEU A 247 -2.24 1.47 18.85
N GLY A 248 -3.15 0.90 18.06
CA GLY A 248 -4.36 1.56 17.54
C GLY A 248 -4.17 2.34 16.24
N TYR A 249 -2.97 2.36 15.65
CA TYR A 249 -2.66 3.13 14.44
C TYR A 249 -2.25 2.27 13.22
N ARG A 250 -2.49 0.96 13.26
CA ARG A 250 -2.34 0.12 12.07
C ARG A 250 -3.23 0.65 10.93
N SER A 251 -2.74 0.64 9.69
CA SER A 251 -3.58 1.00 8.54
C SER A 251 -4.73 0.01 8.39
N ARG A 252 -5.95 0.46 8.60
CA ARG A 252 -7.15 -0.39 8.51
C ARG A 252 -7.42 -0.80 7.06
N HIS A 253 -7.16 0.12 6.13
CA HIS A 253 -7.33 -0.17 4.71
C HIS A 253 -6.36 -1.25 4.23
N ASN A 254 -5.06 -1.10 4.51
CA ASN A 254 -4.04 -2.09 4.12
C ASN A 254 -4.27 -3.44 4.82
N SER A 255 -4.62 -3.42 6.11
CA SER A 255 -4.96 -4.64 6.85
C SER A 255 -6.14 -5.38 6.22
N SER A 256 -7.09 -4.68 5.60
CA SER A 256 -8.23 -5.31 4.92
C SER A 256 -7.79 -6.22 3.78
N TYR A 257 -6.74 -5.87 3.04
CA TYR A 257 -6.19 -6.72 1.97
C TYR A 257 -5.68 -8.05 2.53
N TRP A 258 -4.93 -7.98 3.62
CA TRP A 258 -4.33 -9.16 4.25
C TRP A 258 -5.37 -10.10 4.88
N HIS A 259 -6.52 -9.56 5.26
CA HIS A 259 -7.64 -10.35 5.82
C HIS A 259 -8.66 -10.77 4.76
N GLY A 260 -8.40 -10.56 3.46
CA GLY A 260 -9.31 -10.95 2.39
C GLY A 260 -10.66 -10.24 2.43
N ILE A 261 -10.72 -9.04 3.03
CA ILE A 261 -11.94 -8.24 3.11
C ILE A 261 -12.22 -7.62 1.74
N PRO A 262 -13.49 -7.65 1.27
CA PRO A 262 -13.83 -7.09 -0.03
C PRO A 262 -13.57 -5.58 -0.10
N TYR A 263 -13.14 -5.12 -1.27
CA TYR A 263 -12.92 -3.70 -1.53
C TYR A 263 -13.24 -3.33 -2.98
N LEU A 264 -13.64 -2.09 -3.17
CA LEU A 264 -13.88 -1.47 -4.47
C LEU A 264 -12.71 -0.55 -4.82
N GLY A 265 -12.00 -0.86 -5.90
CA GLY A 265 -10.99 0.01 -6.47
C GLY A 265 -11.53 0.77 -7.68
N LEU A 266 -11.26 2.08 -7.75
CA LEU A 266 -11.64 2.98 -8.81
C LEU A 266 -10.42 3.67 -9.41
N GLY A 267 -10.51 4.02 -10.67
CA GLY A 267 -9.41 4.63 -11.42
C GLY A 267 -8.63 3.62 -12.28
N PRO A 268 -7.80 4.09 -13.22
CA PRO A 268 -7.03 3.23 -14.12
C PRO A 268 -5.98 2.45 -13.32
N GLY A 269 -5.88 1.13 -13.55
CA GLY A 269 -5.00 0.23 -12.82
C GLY A 269 -5.48 -0.16 -11.41
N ALA A 270 -6.63 0.34 -10.95
CA ALA A 270 -7.19 -0.04 -9.67
C ALA A 270 -7.71 -1.48 -9.67
N HIS A 271 -7.45 -2.19 -8.59
CA HIS A 271 -7.96 -3.53 -8.34
C HIS A 271 -9.18 -3.49 -7.42
N SER A 272 -10.06 -4.45 -7.57
CA SER A 272 -11.16 -4.73 -6.63
C SER A 272 -11.20 -6.21 -6.34
N TYR A 273 -11.73 -6.57 -5.18
CA TYR A 273 -11.88 -7.95 -4.74
C TYR A 273 -13.25 -8.16 -4.09
N ASP A 274 -13.91 -9.26 -4.41
CA ASP A 274 -15.25 -9.55 -3.92
C ASP A 274 -15.29 -10.24 -2.54
N GLY A 275 -14.12 -10.50 -1.95
CA GLY A 275 -13.98 -11.21 -0.68
C GLY A 275 -14.09 -12.74 -0.81
N ARG A 276 -14.08 -13.28 -2.04
CA ARG A 276 -14.23 -14.73 -2.30
C ARG A 276 -13.16 -15.23 -3.27
N ASN A 277 -13.40 -15.06 -4.55
CA ASN A 277 -12.52 -15.56 -5.59
C ASN A 277 -12.59 -14.77 -6.90
N CYS A 278 -13.13 -13.55 -6.88
CA CYS A 278 -13.20 -12.74 -8.07
C CYS A 278 -12.44 -11.43 -7.85
N ARG A 279 -11.47 -11.19 -8.72
CA ARG A 279 -10.75 -9.94 -8.84
C ARG A 279 -11.18 -9.19 -10.08
N ARG A 280 -11.20 -7.89 -9.99
CA ARG A 280 -11.34 -7.01 -11.11
C ARG A 280 -10.14 -6.08 -11.17
N VAL A 281 -9.56 -5.94 -12.36
CA VAL A 281 -8.44 -5.03 -12.64
C VAL A 281 -8.88 -4.05 -13.70
N ASN A 282 -8.94 -2.77 -13.37
CA ASN A 282 -9.15 -1.73 -14.36
C ASN A 282 -7.92 -1.61 -15.26
N ASP A 283 -8.13 -1.32 -16.54
CA ASP A 283 -7.04 -1.19 -17.51
C ASP A 283 -6.02 -0.10 -17.10
N TYR A 284 -4.73 -0.41 -17.29
CA TYR A 284 -3.61 0.50 -17.04
C TYR A 284 -3.46 1.57 -18.13
N SER A 285 -4.58 2.23 -18.51
CA SER A 285 -4.60 3.26 -19.55
C SER A 285 -5.50 4.42 -19.18
N LEU A 286 -4.89 5.52 -18.71
CA LEU A 286 -5.63 6.76 -18.43
C LEU A 286 -6.42 7.24 -19.64
N ARG A 287 -5.86 7.13 -20.86
CA ARG A 287 -6.55 7.53 -22.09
C ARG A 287 -7.86 6.75 -22.28
N ARG A 288 -7.80 5.40 -22.23
CA ARG A 288 -9.01 4.56 -22.40
C ARG A 288 -10.01 4.76 -21.27
N TYR A 289 -9.52 5.02 -20.07
CA TYR A 289 -10.36 5.36 -18.91
C TYR A 289 -11.16 6.64 -19.15
N MET A 290 -10.51 7.72 -19.60
CA MET A 290 -11.16 8.98 -19.92
C MET A 290 -12.10 8.89 -21.15
N GLU A 291 -11.74 8.10 -22.16
CA GLU A 291 -12.59 7.83 -23.33
C GLU A 291 -13.93 7.19 -22.90
N ALA A 292 -13.89 6.22 -21.97
CA ALA A 292 -15.11 5.63 -21.39
C ALA A 292 -15.97 6.68 -20.68
N GLY A 293 -15.34 7.60 -19.93
CA GLY A 293 -16.03 8.69 -19.26
C GLY A 293 -16.67 9.72 -20.20
N ARG A 294 -16.15 9.87 -21.43
CA ARG A 294 -16.70 10.78 -22.45
C ARG A 294 -17.87 10.18 -23.24
N ALA A 295 -18.13 8.88 -23.10
CA ALA A 295 -19.24 8.22 -23.79
C ALA A 295 -20.60 8.86 -23.44
N LYS A 296 -21.52 8.95 -24.41
CA LYS A 296 -22.88 9.49 -24.20
C LYS A 296 -23.64 8.70 -23.14
N THR A 297 -23.46 7.38 -23.13
CA THR A 297 -23.98 6.48 -22.09
C THR A 297 -22.80 5.79 -21.45
N PHE A 298 -22.62 5.99 -20.16
CA PHE A 298 -21.57 5.32 -19.40
C PHE A 298 -22.02 3.88 -19.10
N THR A 299 -21.23 2.90 -19.53
CA THR A 299 -21.53 1.48 -19.34
C THR A 299 -20.55 0.79 -18.41
N ASP A 300 -19.37 1.27 -18.28
CA ASP A 300 -18.27 0.91 -17.39
C ASP A 300 -16.93 1.42 -17.97
N VAL A 301 -15.85 1.28 -17.19
CA VAL A 301 -14.48 1.49 -17.65
C VAL A 301 -13.87 0.18 -18.16
N PRO A 302 -12.87 0.23 -19.07
CA PRO A 302 -12.16 -0.96 -19.53
C PRO A 302 -11.52 -1.71 -18.36
N HIS A 303 -11.76 -3.02 -18.28
CA HIS A 303 -11.29 -3.86 -17.19
C HIS A 303 -11.18 -5.33 -17.61
N THR A 304 -10.50 -6.11 -16.78
CA THR A 304 -10.49 -7.58 -16.82
C THR A 304 -11.09 -8.14 -15.53
N LEU A 305 -11.71 -9.30 -15.64
CA LEU A 305 -12.17 -10.09 -14.49
C LEU A 305 -11.32 -11.34 -14.41
N GLU A 306 -10.82 -11.62 -13.24
CA GLU A 306 -10.06 -12.81 -12.91
C GLU A 306 -10.84 -13.61 -11.89
N LYS A 307 -11.08 -14.88 -12.20
CA LYS A 307 -11.74 -15.80 -11.28
C LYS A 307 -10.71 -16.80 -10.82
N LEU A 308 -10.36 -16.71 -9.56
CA LEU A 308 -9.38 -17.57 -8.94
C LEU A 308 -9.93 -19.00 -8.78
N SER A 309 -9.11 -19.98 -9.11
CA SER A 309 -9.32 -21.38 -8.80
C SER A 309 -9.23 -21.65 -7.30
N ALA A 310 -9.54 -22.86 -6.87
CA ALA A 310 -9.38 -23.24 -5.47
C ALA A 310 -7.90 -23.27 -5.03
N ASP A 311 -6.99 -23.54 -5.95
CA ASP A 311 -5.55 -23.56 -5.70
C ASP A 311 -5.02 -22.14 -5.56
N GLU A 312 -5.35 -21.24 -6.50
CA GLU A 312 -5.01 -19.85 -6.41
C GLU A 312 -5.59 -19.15 -5.15
N CYS A 313 -6.81 -19.50 -4.74
CA CYS A 313 -7.37 -19.00 -3.47
C CYS A 313 -6.59 -19.50 -2.24
N TYR A 314 -6.08 -20.73 -2.29
CA TYR A 314 -5.24 -21.28 -1.23
C TYR A 314 -3.89 -20.55 -1.19
N ASP A 315 -3.25 -20.34 -2.34
CA ASP A 315 -1.96 -19.66 -2.44
C ASP A 315 -2.05 -18.20 -1.96
N GLU A 316 -3.15 -17.53 -2.31
CA GLU A 316 -3.43 -16.20 -1.78
C GLU A 316 -3.63 -16.18 -0.27
N LEU A 317 -4.30 -17.20 0.27
CA LEU A 317 -4.46 -17.33 1.72
C LEU A 317 -3.09 -17.46 2.41
N ILE A 318 -2.18 -18.29 1.87
CA ILE A 318 -0.80 -18.41 2.35
C ILE A 318 -0.11 -17.05 2.35
N CYS A 319 -0.06 -16.38 1.18
CA CYS A 319 0.63 -15.11 1.00
C CYS A 319 0.07 -13.99 1.89
N THR A 320 -1.24 -13.88 2.01
CA THR A 320 -1.87 -12.78 2.73
C THR A 320 -1.83 -12.97 4.24
N ARG A 321 -1.99 -14.20 4.74
CA ARG A 321 -2.02 -14.46 6.19
C ARG A 321 -0.64 -14.51 6.80
N LEU A 322 0.31 -15.21 6.17
CA LEU A 322 1.66 -15.35 6.71
C LEU A 322 2.43 -14.02 6.74
N ARG A 323 2.05 -13.04 5.91
CA ARG A 323 2.71 -11.74 6.01
C ARG A 323 2.32 -10.93 7.24
N THR A 324 1.24 -11.31 7.95
CA THR A 324 0.75 -10.60 9.14
C THR A 324 1.27 -11.22 10.44
N CYS A 325 1.35 -10.41 11.51
CA CYS A 325 1.75 -10.90 12.83
C CYS A 325 0.73 -11.87 13.44
N GLU A 326 -0.53 -11.85 12.98
CA GLU A 326 -1.56 -12.82 13.38
C GLU A 326 -1.29 -14.21 12.78
N GLY A 327 -0.67 -14.27 11.59
CA GLY A 327 -0.38 -15.51 10.88
C GLY A 327 -1.61 -16.19 10.27
N LEU A 328 -1.41 -17.41 9.79
CA LEU A 328 -2.41 -18.24 9.16
C LEU A 328 -3.07 -19.18 10.17
N SER A 329 -4.37 -18.99 10.43
CA SER A 329 -5.14 -19.94 11.21
C SER A 329 -5.37 -21.23 10.41
N LEU A 330 -5.03 -22.40 10.98
CA LEU A 330 -5.34 -23.68 10.35
C LEU A 330 -6.84 -23.89 10.13
N GLN A 331 -7.71 -23.15 10.80
CA GLN A 331 -9.16 -23.21 10.60
C GLN A 331 -9.57 -22.60 9.25
N GLU A 332 -8.85 -21.59 8.76
CA GLU A 332 -9.10 -20.95 7.46
C GLU A 332 -8.68 -21.86 6.29
N VAL A 333 -7.74 -22.79 6.55
CA VAL A 333 -7.24 -23.73 5.52
C VAL A 333 -8.26 -24.84 5.25
N PRO A 334 -8.60 -25.14 3.98
CA PRO A 334 -9.48 -26.25 3.64
C PRO A 334 -9.03 -27.57 4.30
N ALA A 335 -9.94 -28.30 4.91
CA ALA A 335 -9.61 -29.50 5.70
C ALA A 335 -8.79 -30.54 4.91
N SER A 336 -9.04 -30.64 3.60
CA SER A 336 -8.29 -31.54 2.68
C SER A 336 -6.81 -31.15 2.52
N ARG A 337 -6.45 -29.89 2.76
CA ARG A 337 -5.08 -29.35 2.55
C ARG A 337 -4.27 -29.20 3.84
N ARG A 338 -4.91 -29.20 5.03
CA ARG A 338 -4.22 -28.96 6.31
C ARG A 338 -3.04 -29.88 6.55
N ASN A 339 -3.21 -31.19 6.30
CA ASN A 339 -2.13 -32.16 6.51
C ASN A 339 -0.97 -31.97 5.53
N ALA A 340 -1.24 -31.53 4.30
CA ALA A 340 -0.22 -31.22 3.31
C ALA A 340 0.55 -29.95 3.75
N LEU A 341 -0.16 -28.88 4.11
CA LEU A 341 0.43 -27.66 4.62
C LEU A 341 1.36 -27.93 5.81
N LEU A 342 0.92 -28.71 6.80
CA LEU A 342 1.75 -29.02 7.96
C LEU A 342 3.00 -29.82 7.61
N ARG A 343 2.94 -30.69 6.59
CA ARG A 343 4.13 -31.38 6.07
C ARG A 343 5.09 -30.44 5.37
N MET A 344 4.59 -29.52 4.53
CA MET A 344 5.41 -28.50 3.85
C MET A 344 5.99 -27.49 4.85
N ALA A 345 5.26 -27.12 5.88
CA ALA A 345 5.72 -26.19 6.92
C ALA A 345 6.80 -26.79 7.83
N ARG A 346 6.86 -28.12 7.98
CA ARG A 346 7.75 -28.78 8.95
C ARG A 346 9.22 -28.41 8.80
N PRO A 347 9.83 -28.42 7.59
CA PRO A 347 11.23 -27.99 7.43
C PRO A 347 11.48 -26.55 7.88
N HIS A 348 10.52 -25.66 7.66
CA HIS A 348 10.62 -24.26 8.08
C HIS A 348 10.47 -24.11 9.60
N ILE A 349 9.61 -24.91 10.22
CA ILE A 349 9.47 -24.95 11.69
C ILE A 349 10.76 -25.47 12.33
N ASP A 350 11.31 -26.57 11.80
CA ASP A 350 12.56 -27.14 12.31
C ASP A 350 13.76 -26.21 12.11
N ALA A 351 13.72 -25.36 11.06
CA ALA A 351 14.72 -24.31 10.80
C ALA A 351 14.47 -23.01 11.58
N GLY A 352 13.41 -22.92 12.38
CA GLY A 352 13.05 -21.74 13.15
C GLY A 352 12.56 -20.55 12.32
N ARG A 353 12.10 -20.78 11.07
CA ARG A 353 11.53 -19.73 10.18
C ARG A 353 10.02 -19.58 10.37
N LEU A 354 9.35 -20.65 10.76
CA LEU A 354 7.93 -20.69 11.11
C LEU A 354 7.76 -21.20 12.52
N GLU A 355 6.67 -20.81 13.14
CA GLU A 355 6.17 -21.39 14.40
C GLU A 355 4.68 -21.73 14.26
N LEU A 356 4.28 -22.80 14.93
CA LEU A 356 2.87 -23.16 15.11
C LEU A 356 2.52 -22.93 16.58
N ASP A 357 1.65 -21.96 16.86
CA ASP A 357 1.27 -21.62 18.22
C ASP A 357 0.21 -22.57 18.81
N ALA A 358 -0.11 -22.38 20.10
CA ALA A 358 -1.08 -23.19 20.82
C ALA A 358 -2.51 -23.03 20.28
N ASP A 359 -2.82 -21.93 19.58
CA ASP A 359 -4.12 -21.61 19.01
C ASP A 359 -4.22 -22.08 17.53
N ASN A 360 -3.24 -22.88 17.06
CA ASN A 360 -3.13 -23.39 15.71
C ASN A 360 -2.97 -22.29 14.64
N HIS A 361 -2.21 -21.23 14.94
CA HIS A 361 -1.76 -20.28 13.93
C HIS A 361 -0.32 -20.58 13.52
N LEU A 362 -0.11 -20.65 12.21
CA LEU A 362 1.21 -20.75 11.61
C LEU A 362 1.71 -19.32 11.35
N ARG A 363 2.85 -18.95 11.93
CA ARG A 363 3.42 -17.59 11.85
C ARG A 363 4.86 -17.61 11.38
N LEU A 364 5.24 -16.57 10.64
CA LEU A 364 6.64 -16.27 10.40
C LEU A 364 7.31 -15.81 11.71
N THR A 365 8.47 -16.38 12.01
CA THR A 365 9.34 -15.86 13.08
C THR A 365 10.14 -14.64 12.57
N ALA A 366 10.85 -13.96 13.43
CA ALA A 366 11.72 -12.85 13.02
C ALA A 366 12.76 -13.25 11.95
N SER A 367 13.28 -14.49 12.01
CA SER A 367 14.17 -15.03 10.97
C SER A 367 13.43 -15.44 9.70
N GLY A 368 12.16 -15.83 9.81
CA GLY A 368 11.33 -16.21 8.67
C GLY A 368 10.84 -15.02 7.86
N ILE A 369 10.61 -13.88 8.49
CA ILE A 369 10.10 -12.67 7.80
C ILE A 369 11.05 -12.21 6.68
N PHE A 370 12.35 -12.24 6.90
CA PHE A 370 13.33 -11.81 5.88
C PHE A 370 13.34 -12.70 4.63
N VAL A 371 13.05 -13.99 4.80
CA VAL A 371 12.95 -14.98 3.72
C VAL A 371 11.50 -15.40 3.46
N SER A 372 10.57 -14.50 3.73
CA SER A 372 9.13 -14.77 3.68
C SER A 372 8.65 -15.25 2.31
N ASP A 373 9.21 -14.70 1.23
CA ASP A 373 8.83 -15.08 -0.13
C ASP A 373 9.18 -16.54 -0.43
N ASP A 374 10.39 -17.00 -0.02
CA ASP A 374 10.78 -18.41 -0.15
C ASP A 374 9.89 -19.30 0.71
N VAL A 375 9.67 -18.93 1.99
CA VAL A 375 8.81 -19.70 2.91
C VAL A 375 7.39 -19.81 2.36
N MET A 376 6.80 -18.70 1.89
CA MET A 376 5.44 -18.72 1.33
C MET A 376 5.37 -19.52 0.04
N SER A 377 6.38 -19.39 -0.84
CA SER A 377 6.46 -20.16 -2.08
C SER A 377 6.49 -21.67 -1.85
N ASP A 378 7.28 -22.12 -0.85
CA ASP A 378 7.38 -23.55 -0.50
C ASP A 378 6.08 -24.13 0.12
N LEU A 379 5.16 -23.23 0.56
CA LEU A 379 3.85 -23.63 1.12
C LEU A 379 2.70 -23.53 0.12
N MET A 380 2.94 -22.99 -1.09
CA MET A 380 1.95 -22.93 -2.15
C MET A 380 1.61 -24.32 -2.68
N TRP A 381 0.46 -24.44 -3.32
CA TRP A 381 -0.01 -25.71 -3.83
C TRP A 381 0.65 -25.99 -5.18
N GLU A 382 1.46 -27.05 -5.21
CA GLU A 382 1.96 -27.62 -6.46
C GLU A 382 1.00 -28.74 -6.94
N GLU A 383 0.67 -28.71 -8.25
CA GLU A 383 -0.14 -29.76 -8.88
C GLU A 383 0.57 -31.12 -8.92
#